data_e7ba6f8252b94dcadf042003102892ab
#
_entry.id   e7ba6f8252b94dcadf042003102892ab
#
_cell.length_a   1.000
_cell.length_b   1.000
_cell.length_c   1.000
_cell.angle_alpha   90.00
_cell.angle_beta   90.00
_cell.angle_gamma   90.00
#
_symmetry.space_group_name_H-M   'P 1'
#
loop_
_entity.id
_entity.type
_entity.pdbx_description
1 polymer ?
#
loop_
_entity_poly.entity_id
_entity_poly.type
_entity_poly.pdbx_seq_one_letter_code
_entity_poly.pdbx_strand_id
1 'polypeptide(L)'
;MTKVKLKQHASRELVTDPEWELGMEVAVKFIAKKLAKMNCGAAMAEENFGMPAAEHFVYGAFDKLYTGVWDWNPHCAVHTQIIKIALSDIHHHLDSWNNSDEHPQTVEIDERMANHLTDDMDFMDVVYEIAERAADGDQDLLDYLKAMRRCDDYELIAEELGIPVQQVYQRQRKLIRRLEKRRIKNNKKE
;
A
#
# COMPACT_ATOMS: atom_id res chain seq x y z
N MET A 1 -19.44 3.88 0.31
CA MET A 1 -18.03 3.42 0.33
C MET A 1 -17.86 2.31 -0.68
N THR A 2 -17.66 2.67 -1.94
CA THR A 2 -17.23 1.68 -2.93
C THR A 2 -15.70 1.61 -2.82
N LYS A 3 -15.24 0.87 -1.79
CA LYS A 3 -13.83 0.46 -1.70
C LYS A 3 -13.46 -0.05 -3.08
N VAL A 4 -12.42 0.50 -3.69
CA VAL A 4 -11.71 -0.24 -4.73
C VAL A 4 -11.46 -1.59 -4.08
N LYS A 5 -12.32 -2.58 -4.39
CA LYS A 5 -12.16 -3.95 -3.89
C LYS A 5 -10.96 -4.51 -4.62
N LEU A 6 -9.78 -4.26 -4.07
CA LEU A 6 -8.62 -5.04 -4.41
C LEU A 6 -9.04 -6.48 -4.16
N LYS A 7 -8.94 -7.32 -5.20
CA LYS A 7 -9.45 -8.69 -5.18
C LYS A 7 -8.97 -9.41 -3.93
N GLN A 8 -9.90 -10.01 -3.22
CA GLN A 8 -9.59 -11.01 -2.20
C GLN A 8 -9.49 -12.34 -2.91
N HIS A 9 -8.40 -13.05 -2.71
CA HIS A 9 -8.16 -14.35 -3.34
C HIS A 9 -8.46 -15.46 -2.34
N ALA A 10 -9.20 -16.49 -2.80
CA ALA A 10 -9.49 -17.65 -1.97
C ALA A 10 -8.22 -18.44 -1.60
N SER A 11 -7.21 -18.39 -2.47
CA SER A 11 -5.89 -18.97 -2.21
C SER A 11 -4.78 -18.07 -2.73
N ARG A 12 -3.59 -18.21 -2.18
CA ARG A 12 -2.37 -17.49 -2.54
C ARG A 12 -1.97 -17.73 -4.00
N GLU A 13 -2.14 -18.95 -4.48
CA GLU A 13 -1.77 -19.36 -5.83
C GLU A 13 -2.64 -18.69 -6.92
N LEU A 14 -3.77 -18.11 -6.54
CA LEU A 14 -4.63 -17.34 -7.45
C LEU A 14 -4.19 -15.88 -7.61
N VAL A 15 -3.24 -15.42 -6.80
CA VAL A 15 -2.70 -14.07 -6.91
C VAL A 15 -1.73 -14.03 -8.08
N THR A 16 -1.98 -13.15 -9.03
CA THR A 16 -1.10 -12.98 -10.19
C THR A 16 0.16 -12.20 -9.81
N ASP A 17 1.29 -12.40 -10.53
CA ASP A 17 2.53 -11.62 -10.31
C ASP A 17 2.28 -10.11 -10.26
N PRO A 18 1.42 -9.56 -11.14
CA PRO A 18 1.02 -8.16 -11.07
C PRO A 18 0.34 -7.69 -9.81
N GLU A 19 -0.43 -8.56 -9.20
CA GLU A 19 -1.11 -8.22 -7.95
C GLU A 19 -0.13 -8.25 -6.78
N TRP A 20 0.85 -9.14 -6.84
CA TRP A 20 1.98 -9.14 -5.89
C TRP A 20 2.81 -7.86 -6.01
N GLU A 21 3.22 -7.48 -7.23
CA GLU A 21 4.00 -6.27 -7.48
C GLU A 21 3.27 -5.00 -7.01
N LEU A 22 1.99 -4.86 -7.37
CA LEU A 22 1.17 -3.74 -6.92
C LEU A 22 1.01 -3.76 -5.39
N GLY A 23 0.80 -4.93 -4.82
CA GLY A 23 0.68 -5.11 -3.37
C GLY A 23 1.92 -4.68 -2.63
N MET A 24 3.11 -5.01 -3.14
CA MET A 24 4.39 -4.57 -2.60
C MET A 24 4.61 -3.07 -2.78
N GLU A 25 4.33 -2.50 -3.96
CA GLU A 25 4.48 -1.06 -4.21
C GLU A 25 3.62 -0.24 -3.23
N VAL A 26 2.39 -0.65 -3.01
CA VAL A 26 1.47 -0.02 -2.05
C VAL A 26 2.01 -0.16 -0.63
N ALA A 27 2.46 -1.36 -0.26
CA ALA A 27 2.97 -1.63 1.08
C ALA A 27 4.24 -0.82 1.38
N VAL A 28 5.21 -0.75 0.45
CA VAL A 28 6.44 0.06 0.62
C VAL A 28 6.10 1.52 0.87
N LYS A 29 5.21 2.11 0.08
CA LYS A 29 4.82 3.53 0.24
C LYS A 29 4.12 3.76 1.57
N PHE A 30 3.21 2.86 1.95
CA PHE A 30 2.51 2.95 3.23
C PHE A 30 3.50 2.86 4.41
N ILE A 31 4.38 1.86 4.42
CA ILE A 31 5.37 1.66 5.48
C ILE A 31 6.35 2.83 5.54
N ALA A 32 6.86 3.33 4.40
CA ALA A 32 7.75 4.49 4.36
C ALA A 32 7.10 5.72 4.99
N LYS A 33 5.84 6.02 4.64
CA LYS A 33 5.07 7.12 5.22
C LYS A 33 4.86 6.94 6.72
N LYS A 34 4.61 5.69 7.16
CA LYS A 34 4.44 5.36 8.57
C LYS A 34 5.74 5.54 9.35
N LEU A 35 6.86 4.99 8.87
CA LEU A 35 8.19 5.14 9.48
C LEU A 35 8.63 6.61 9.58
N ALA A 36 8.34 7.43 8.57
CA ALA A 36 8.64 8.86 8.59
C ALA A 36 7.90 9.61 9.71
N LYS A 37 6.71 9.14 10.11
CA LYS A 37 5.94 9.72 11.22
C LYS A 37 6.42 9.22 12.60
N MET A 38 7.15 8.10 12.66
CA MET A 38 7.46 7.41 13.92
C MET A 38 8.72 7.88 14.64
N ASN A 39 9.48 8.79 14.08
CA ASN A 39 10.75 9.26 14.68
C ASN A 39 11.69 8.13 15.15
N CYS A 40 11.76 7.03 14.38
CA CYS A 40 12.58 5.85 14.71
C CYS A 40 14.07 5.98 14.32
N GLY A 41 14.47 7.10 13.78
CA GLY A 41 15.82 7.55 13.39
C GLY A 41 16.86 6.43 13.20
N ALA A 42 17.71 6.26 14.22
CA ALA A 42 18.84 5.32 14.15
C ALA A 42 18.40 3.84 14.02
N ALA A 43 17.27 3.43 14.63
CA ALA A 43 16.80 2.06 14.56
C ALA A 43 16.40 1.65 13.14
N MET A 44 15.98 2.62 12.31
CA MET A 44 15.50 2.41 10.94
C MET A 44 16.46 2.98 9.89
N ALA A 45 17.72 3.22 10.27
CA ALA A 45 18.74 3.71 9.35
C ALA A 45 19.05 2.65 8.27
N GLU A 46 19.26 3.11 7.04
CA GLU A 46 19.52 2.24 5.88
C GLU A 46 20.76 1.36 6.09
N GLU A 47 21.76 1.87 6.83
CA GLU A 47 22.98 1.14 7.15
C GLU A 47 22.73 -0.17 7.92
N ASN A 48 21.62 -0.24 8.68
CA ASN A 48 21.27 -1.43 9.44
C ASN A 48 20.74 -2.57 8.54
N PHE A 49 20.22 -2.25 7.35
CA PHE A 49 19.52 -3.17 6.47
C PHE A 49 20.17 -3.32 5.10
N GLY A 50 21.09 -2.42 4.73
CA GLY A 50 21.67 -2.34 3.38
C GLY A 50 20.69 -1.86 2.30
N MET A 51 19.49 -1.46 2.70
CA MET A 51 18.44 -0.89 1.86
C MET A 51 17.47 -0.06 2.71
N PRO A 52 16.58 0.77 2.12
CA PRO A 52 15.57 1.49 2.86
C PRO A 52 14.74 0.56 3.76
N ALA A 53 14.55 0.92 5.02
CA ALA A 53 13.87 0.06 6.01
C ALA A 53 12.47 -0.38 5.55
N ALA A 54 11.72 0.53 4.87
CA ALA A 54 10.40 0.18 4.34
C ALA A 54 10.46 -0.98 3.33
N GLU A 55 11.45 -0.98 2.44
CA GLU A 55 11.67 -2.05 1.47
C GLU A 55 12.07 -3.34 2.17
N HIS A 56 13.03 -3.27 3.11
CA HIS A 56 13.47 -4.43 3.90
C HIS A 56 12.30 -5.17 4.56
N PHE A 57 11.45 -4.46 5.29
CA PHE A 57 10.33 -5.08 5.99
C PHE A 57 9.23 -5.57 5.05
N VAL A 58 8.98 -4.87 3.96
CA VAL A 58 7.97 -5.28 2.97
C VAL A 58 8.41 -6.51 2.20
N TYR A 59 9.68 -6.58 1.77
CA TYR A 59 10.21 -7.78 1.10
C TYR A 59 10.25 -8.99 2.03
N GLY A 60 10.65 -8.80 3.29
CA GLY A 60 10.57 -9.86 4.29
C GLY A 60 9.14 -10.34 4.55
N ALA A 61 8.18 -9.44 4.59
CA ALA A 61 6.77 -9.77 4.74
C ALA A 61 6.21 -10.51 3.51
N PHE A 62 6.60 -10.07 2.30
CA PHE A 62 6.26 -10.77 1.06
C PHE A 62 6.80 -12.21 1.07
N ASP A 63 8.07 -12.41 1.40
CA ASP A 63 8.67 -13.73 1.45
C ASP A 63 7.96 -14.66 2.43
N LYS A 64 7.63 -14.18 3.63
CA LYS A 64 6.88 -14.95 4.63
C LYS A 64 5.50 -15.36 4.12
N LEU A 65 4.81 -14.46 3.43
CA LEU A 65 3.49 -14.71 2.89
C LEU A 65 3.55 -15.62 1.66
N TYR A 66 4.52 -15.37 0.77
CA TYR A 66 4.70 -16.14 -0.47
C TYR A 66 5.13 -17.58 -0.21
N THR A 67 6.06 -17.80 0.74
CA THR A 67 6.55 -19.12 1.12
C THR A 67 5.60 -19.90 2.04
N GLY A 68 4.57 -19.24 2.60
CA GLY A 68 3.62 -19.87 3.52
C GLY A 68 4.11 -19.97 4.96
N VAL A 69 5.16 -19.24 5.32
CA VAL A 69 5.60 -19.08 6.72
C VAL A 69 4.54 -18.33 7.53
N TRP A 70 3.80 -17.45 6.85
CA TRP A 70 2.66 -16.76 7.41
C TRP A 70 1.36 -17.24 6.76
N ASP A 71 0.32 -17.44 7.57
CA ASP A 71 -0.97 -17.94 7.10
C ASP A 71 -1.64 -16.97 6.13
N TRP A 72 -2.08 -17.52 4.99
CA TRP A 72 -2.86 -16.78 4.02
C TRP A 72 -4.27 -16.48 4.52
N ASN A 73 -4.68 -15.21 4.45
CA ASN A 73 -6.05 -14.82 4.77
C ASN A 73 -6.84 -14.50 3.49
N PRO A 74 -7.79 -15.36 3.06
CA PRO A 74 -8.57 -15.15 1.85
C PRO A 74 -9.51 -13.94 1.92
N HIS A 75 -9.73 -13.38 3.12
CA HIS A 75 -10.60 -12.22 3.33
C HIS A 75 -9.85 -10.88 3.36
N CYS A 76 -8.52 -10.92 3.18
CA CYS A 76 -7.69 -9.73 3.11
C CYS A 76 -7.07 -9.55 1.73
N ALA A 77 -6.96 -8.30 1.28
CA ALA A 77 -6.19 -7.98 0.08
C ALA A 77 -4.69 -8.22 0.30
N VAL A 78 -3.95 -8.52 -0.76
CA VAL A 78 -2.51 -8.84 -0.73
C VAL A 78 -1.72 -7.78 0.03
N HIS A 79 -1.81 -6.50 -0.38
CA HIS A 79 -1.11 -5.40 0.28
C HIS A 79 -1.43 -5.27 1.77
N THR A 80 -2.69 -5.52 2.16
CA THR A 80 -3.10 -5.46 3.58
C THR A 80 -2.41 -6.55 4.39
N GLN A 81 -2.24 -7.74 3.82
CA GLN A 81 -1.53 -8.84 4.49
C GLN A 81 -0.05 -8.52 4.61
N ILE A 82 0.58 -8.03 3.53
CA ILE A 82 1.99 -7.62 3.54
C ILE A 82 2.22 -6.51 4.58
N ILE A 83 1.38 -5.47 4.60
CA ILE A 83 1.47 -4.37 5.58
C ILE A 83 1.37 -4.87 7.01
N LYS A 84 0.42 -5.78 7.30
CA LYS A 84 0.27 -6.36 8.65
C LYS A 84 1.52 -7.07 9.13
N ILE A 85 2.11 -7.89 8.26
CA ILE A 85 3.31 -8.64 8.58
C ILE A 85 4.48 -7.68 8.76
N ALA A 86 4.68 -6.73 7.83
CA ALA A 86 5.75 -5.76 7.90
C ALA A 86 5.67 -4.90 9.18
N LEU A 87 4.47 -4.45 9.59
CA LEU A 87 4.30 -3.71 10.84
C LEU A 87 4.61 -4.56 12.07
N SER A 88 4.23 -5.84 12.07
CA SER A 88 4.61 -6.78 13.14
C SER A 88 6.13 -6.93 13.25
N ASP A 89 6.81 -7.09 12.11
CA ASP A 89 8.27 -7.23 12.07
C ASP A 89 8.97 -5.93 12.52
N ILE A 90 8.48 -4.77 12.12
CA ILE A 90 8.96 -3.47 12.58
C ILE A 90 8.83 -3.34 14.10
N HIS A 91 7.68 -3.72 14.64
CA HIS A 91 7.45 -3.68 16.09
C HIS A 91 8.46 -4.57 16.83
N HIS A 92 8.64 -5.81 16.39
CA HIS A 92 9.63 -6.72 16.98
C HIS A 92 11.07 -6.19 16.85
N HIS A 93 11.40 -5.55 15.72
CA HIS A 93 12.73 -4.95 15.54
C HIS A 93 12.94 -3.80 16.53
N LEU A 94 11.96 -2.90 16.70
CA LEU A 94 12.04 -1.78 17.63
C LEU A 94 12.09 -2.24 19.09
N ASP A 95 11.33 -3.27 19.45
CA ASP A 95 11.41 -3.90 20.77
C ASP A 95 12.81 -4.46 21.05
N SER A 96 13.36 -5.18 20.08
CA SER A 96 14.71 -5.73 20.18
C SER A 96 15.77 -4.63 20.28
N TRP A 97 15.63 -3.57 19.47
CA TRP A 97 16.53 -2.40 19.51
C TRP A 97 16.51 -1.71 20.87
N ASN A 98 15.33 -1.45 21.42
CA ASN A 98 15.17 -0.79 22.71
C ASN A 98 15.66 -1.62 23.90
N ASN A 99 15.62 -2.94 23.77
CA ASN A 99 16.10 -3.86 24.81
C ASN A 99 17.59 -4.22 24.68
N SER A 100 18.29 -3.65 23.69
CA SER A 100 19.72 -3.89 23.50
C SER A 100 20.54 -2.91 24.35
N ASP A 101 21.50 -3.42 25.12
CA ASP A 101 22.45 -2.60 25.89
C ASP A 101 23.35 -1.73 25.00
N GLU A 102 23.44 -2.05 23.70
CA GLU A 102 24.25 -1.35 22.71
C GLU A 102 23.58 -0.06 22.19
N HIS A 103 22.28 0.08 22.38
CA HIS A 103 21.47 1.18 21.82
C HIS A 103 20.66 1.92 22.89
N PRO A 104 21.29 2.81 23.66
CA PRO A 104 20.64 3.47 24.82
C PRO A 104 19.54 4.49 24.44
N GLN A 105 19.27 4.70 23.16
CA GLN A 105 18.24 5.63 22.72
C GLN A 105 16.88 4.91 22.64
N THR A 106 16.00 5.26 23.58
CA THR A 106 14.61 4.78 23.62
C THR A 106 13.86 5.32 22.41
N VAL A 107 13.40 4.42 21.57
CA VAL A 107 12.39 4.73 20.54
C VAL A 107 11.02 4.57 21.22
N GLU A 108 10.24 5.64 21.29
CA GLU A 108 8.85 5.52 21.78
C GLU A 108 8.04 4.68 20.80
N ILE A 109 7.69 3.46 21.24
CA ILE A 109 6.79 2.58 20.50
C ILE A 109 5.37 2.92 20.95
N ASP A 110 4.59 3.53 20.08
CA ASP A 110 3.16 3.73 20.35
C ASP A 110 2.42 2.39 20.17
N GLU A 111 1.99 1.78 21.28
CA GLU A 111 1.19 0.54 21.26
C GLU A 111 -0.09 0.66 20.42
N ARG A 112 -0.56 1.88 20.16
CA ARG A 112 -1.67 2.14 19.24
C ARG A 112 -1.33 1.78 17.80
N MET A 113 -0.05 1.67 17.45
CA MET A 113 0.37 1.35 16.07
C MET A 113 -0.02 -0.04 15.63
N ALA A 114 0.03 -1.03 16.51
CA ALA A 114 -0.42 -2.40 16.20
C ALA A 114 -1.94 -2.45 15.97
N ASN A 115 -2.69 -1.55 16.57
CA ASN A 115 -4.15 -1.49 16.50
C ASN A 115 -4.67 -0.52 15.42
N HIS A 116 -3.86 0.44 14.94
CA HIS A 116 -4.24 1.43 13.93
C HIS A 116 -3.91 1.00 12.49
N LEU A 117 -4.14 -0.28 12.16
CA LEU A 117 -4.30 -0.71 10.76
C LEU A 117 -5.58 -0.14 10.12
N THR A 118 -6.36 0.59 10.90
CA THR A 118 -7.63 1.22 10.50
C THR A 118 -7.50 2.70 10.19
N ASP A 119 -6.30 3.25 10.04
CA ASP A 119 -6.20 4.54 9.39
C ASP A 119 -6.41 4.35 7.88
N ASP A 120 -7.66 3.99 7.53
CA ASP A 120 -8.16 3.84 6.15
C ASP A 120 -7.79 5.07 5.31
N MET A 121 -7.59 6.23 5.96
CA MET A 121 -7.21 7.48 5.29
C MET A 121 -5.77 7.46 4.76
N ASP A 122 -4.78 7.02 5.56
CA ASP A 122 -3.38 6.99 5.12
C ASP A 122 -3.17 5.97 3.98
N PHE A 123 -3.88 4.85 4.03
CA PHE A 123 -3.86 3.86 2.95
C PHE A 123 -4.50 4.38 1.65
N MET A 124 -5.67 5.01 1.76
CA MET A 124 -6.34 5.58 0.60
C MET A 124 -5.51 6.68 -0.06
N ASP A 125 -4.81 7.52 0.72
CA ASP A 125 -3.90 8.53 0.17
C ASP A 125 -2.79 7.93 -0.69
N VAL A 126 -2.19 6.81 -0.26
CA VAL A 126 -1.17 6.11 -1.05
C VAL A 126 -1.75 5.55 -2.35
N VAL A 127 -2.94 4.96 -2.29
CA VAL A 127 -3.65 4.44 -3.49
C VAL A 127 -3.93 5.58 -4.47
N TYR A 128 -4.38 6.74 -3.96
CA TYR A 128 -4.64 7.91 -4.80
C TYR A 128 -3.37 8.48 -5.42
N GLU A 129 -2.26 8.57 -4.68
CA GLU A 129 -0.98 9.00 -5.25
C GLU A 129 -0.50 8.13 -6.41
N ILE A 130 -0.65 6.80 -6.29
CA ILE A 130 -0.32 5.86 -7.36
C ILE A 130 -1.23 6.10 -8.58
N ALA A 131 -2.52 6.27 -8.33
CA ALA A 131 -3.52 6.51 -9.36
C ALA A 131 -3.32 7.87 -10.06
N GLU A 132 -3.00 8.93 -9.33
CA GLU A 132 -2.70 10.27 -9.87
C GLU A 132 -1.44 10.24 -10.77
N ARG A 133 -0.39 9.54 -10.36
CA ARG A 133 0.79 9.33 -11.21
C ARG A 133 0.45 8.53 -12.48
N ALA A 134 -0.48 7.58 -12.41
CA ALA A 134 -0.93 6.82 -13.57
C ALA A 134 -1.84 7.64 -14.48
N ALA A 135 -2.55 8.61 -13.93
CA ALA A 135 -3.35 9.57 -14.71
C ALA A 135 -2.48 10.43 -15.64
N ASP A 136 -1.18 10.63 -15.32
CA ASP A 136 -0.19 11.25 -16.20
C ASP A 136 -0.66 12.58 -16.82
N GLY A 137 -1.21 13.47 -15.98
CA GLY A 137 -1.71 14.78 -16.38
C GLY A 137 -3.04 14.77 -17.13
N ASP A 138 -3.70 13.63 -17.29
CA ASP A 138 -5.02 13.53 -17.92
C ASP A 138 -6.08 14.11 -16.99
N GLN A 139 -6.60 15.31 -17.33
CA GLN A 139 -7.51 16.05 -16.47
C GLN A 139 -8.79 15.28 -16.16
N ASP A 140 -9.33 14.54 -17.14
CA ASP A 140 -10.54 13.72 -16.93
C ASP A 140 -10.33 12.64 -15.88
N LEU A 141 -9.14 12.04 -15.83
CA LEU A 141 -8.80 11.03 -14.82
C LEU A 141 -8.50 11.66 -13.46
N LEU A 142 -7.89 12.84 -13.43
CA LEU A 142 -7.64 13.57 -12.20
C LEU A 142 -8.95 14.03 -11.56
N ASP A 143 -9.89 14.54 -12.36
CA ASP A 143 -11.21 14.94 -11.86
C ASP A 143 -12.03 13.74 -11.39
N TYR A 144 -11.95 12.62 -12.10
CA TYR A 144 -12.55 11.35 -11.65
C TYR A 144 -11.96 10.89 -10.31
N LEU A 145 -10.63 10.95 -10.12
CA LEU A 145 -9.98 10.59 -8.86
C LEU A 145 -10.40 11.52 -7.72
N LYS A 146 -10.51 12.83 -7.98
CA LYS A 146 -11.01 13.80 -6.99
C LYS A 146 -12.45 13.52 -6.56
N ALA A 147 -13.32 13.19 -7.52
CA ALA A 147 -14.70 12.82 -7.24
C ALA A 147 -14.79 11.52 -6.45
N MET A 148 -13.96 10.51 -6.77
CA MET A 148 -13.87 9.26 -6.01
C MET A 148 -13.42 9.44 -4.54
N ARG A 149 -12.69 10.49 -4.23
CA ARG A 149 -12.35 10.82 -2.83
C ARG A 149 -13.54 11.29 -2.01
N ARG A 150 -14.55 11.85 -2.66
CA ARG A 150 -15.71 12.48 -2.02
C ARG A 150 -16.96 11.64 -2.09
N CYS A 151 -17.10 10.87 -3.17
CA CYS A 151 -18.30 10.10 -3.47
C CYS A 151 -17.99 8.59 -3.49
N ASP A 152 -18.87 7.84 -2.86
CA ASP A 152 -18.71 6.39 -2.69
C ASP A 152 -19.45 5.58 -3.77
N ASP A 153 -20.24 6.25 -4.60
CA ASP A 153 -21.11 5.63 -5.59
C ASP A 153 -20.89 6.24 -6.98
N TYR A 154 -21.02 5.43 -8.04
CA TYR A 154 -20.80 5.87 -9.42
C TYR A 154 -21.84 6.88 -9.89
N GLU A 155 -23.07 6.78 -9.41
CA GLU A 155 -24.14 7.72 -9.68
C GLU A 155 -23.80 9.09 -9.09
N LEU A 156 -23.33 9.15 -7.86
CA LEU A 156 -22.90 10.40 -7.20
C LEU A 156 -21.65 11.00 -7.88
N ILE A 157 -20.70 10.14 -8.30
CA ILE A 157 -19.53 10.59 -9.06
C ILE A 157 -19.97 11.20 -10.41
N ALA A 158 -20.93 10.58 -11.09
CA ALA A 158 -21.47 11.05 -12.34
C ALA A 158 -22.15 12.41 -12.18
N GLU A 159 -22.92 12.58 -11.11
CA GLU A 159 -23.60 13.84 -10.75
C GLU A 159 -22.57 14.94 -10.44
N GLU A 160 -21.57 14.68 -9.60
CA GLU A 160 -20.50 15.63 -9.25
C GLU A 160 -19.71 16.08 -10.49
N LEU A 161 -19.46 15.17 -11.42
CA LEU A 161 -18.72 15.46 -12.66
C LEU A 161 -19.60 16.01 -13.79
N GLY A 162 -20.92 15.99 -13.64
CA GLY A 162 -21.86 16.39 -14.69
C GLY A 162 -21.79 15.52 -15.94
N ILE A 163 -21.50 14.23 -15.81
CA ILE A 163 -21.35 13.27 -16.90
C ILE A 163 -22.24 12.05 -16.71
N PRO A 164 -22.60 11.32 -17.79
CA PRO A 164 -23.30 10.05 -17.67
C PRO A 164 -22.49 9.01 -16.90
N VAL A 165 -23.15 8.16 -16.10
CA VAL A 165 -22.52 7.05 -15.35
C VAL A 165 -21.66 6.14 -16.24
N GLN A 166 -22.07 5.96 -17.49
CA GLN A 166 -21.29 5.19 -18.46
C GLN A 166 -19.90 5.80 -18.73
N GLN A 167 -19.76 7.13 -18.70
CA GLN A 167 -18.46 7.79 -18.83
C GLN A 167 -17.60 7.62 -17.56
N VAL A 168 -18.20 7.52 -16.38
CA VAL A 168 -17.49 7.19 -15.14
C VAL A 168 -16.83 5.81 -15.27
N TYR A 169 -17.55 4.81 -15.77
CA TYR A 169 -16.98 3.48 -16.06
C TYR A 169 -15.87 3.52 -17.13
N GLN A 170 -16.00 4.38 -18.13
CA GLN A 170 -14.95 4.54 -19.15
C GLN A 170 -13.68 5.14 -18.56
N ARG A 171 -13.79 6.16 -17.68
CA ARG A 171 -12.67 6.76 -16.96
C ARG A 171 -11.98 5.74 -16.05
N GLN A 172 -12.75 4.96 -15.30
CA GLN A 172 -12.21 3.86 -14.50
C GLN A 172 -11.39 2.87 -15.34
N ARG A 173 -11.97 2.37 -16.43
CA ARG A 173 -11.27 1.43 -17.33
C ARG A 173 -10.02 2.05 -17.95
N LYS A 174 -10.05 3.33 -18.29
CA LYS A 174 -8.90 4.07 -18.80
C LYS A 174 -7.78 4.14 -17.76
N LEU A 175 -8.12 4.42 -16.50
CA LEU A 175 -7.17 4.46 -15.39
C LEU A 175 -6.52 3.08 -15.16
N ILE A 176 -7.32 2.02 -15.10
CA ILE A 176 -6.82 0.64 -14.93
C ILE A 176 -5.82 0.29 -16.05
N ARG A 177 -6.14 0.57 -17.32
CA ARG A 177 -5.23 0.31 -18.44
C ARG A 177 -3.92 1.10 -18.33
N ARG A 178 -3.93 2.30 -17.76
CA ARG A 178 -2.71 3.09 -17.57
C ARG A 178 -1.85 2.53 -16.45
N LEU A 179 -2.47 2.09 -15.35
CA LEU A 179 -1.79 1.38 -14.27
C LEU A 179 -1.09 0.12 -14.81
N GLU A 180 -1.79 -0.69 -15.62
CA GLU A 180 -1.23 -1.88 -16.25
C GLU A 180 -0.07 -1.56 -17.22
N LYS A 181 -0.20 -0.53 -18.07
CA LYS A 181 0.87 -0.12 -19.01
C LYS A 181 2.13 0.38 -18.32
N ARG A 182 1.96 1.12 -17.21
CA ARG A 182 3.08 1.64 -16.43
C ARG A 182 3.90 0.52 -15.82
N ARG A 183 3.21 -0.50 -15.36
CA ARG A 183 3.79 -1.72 -14.85
C ARG A 183 4.67 -2.43 -15.90
N ILE A 184 4.17 -2.62 -17.14
CA ILE A 184 4.93 -3.25 -18.24
C ILE A 184 6.20 -2.46 -18.59
N LYS A 185 6.20 -1.14 -18.40
CA LYS A 185 7.37 -0.29 -18.66
C LYS A 185 8.45 -0.41 -17.58
N ASN A 186 8.07 -0.62 -16.33
CA ASN A 186 9.01 -0.78 -15.24
C ASN A 186 9.75 -2.13 -15.35
N ASN A 187 9.05 -3.20 -15.70
CA ASN A 187 9.62 -4.54 -15.91
C ASN A 187 10.52 -4.69 -17.14
N LYS A 188 10.58 -3.68 -18.04
CA LYS A 188 11.48 -3.69 -19.20
C LYS A 188 12.76 -2.89 -19.00
N LYS A 189 12.95 -2.29 -17.82
CA LYS A 189 14.14 -1.49 -17.49
C LYS A 189 15.11 -2.21 -16.55
N GLU A 190 14.75 -3.40 -16.09
CA GLU A 190 15.63 -4.38 -15.46
C GLU A 190 16.13 -5.39 -16.51
#